data_58cffe0e7718621113fdb46164d96a5a
#
_entry.id   58cffe0e7718621113fdb46164d96a5a
#
_cell.length_a   1.000
_cell.length_b   1.000
_cell.length_c   1.000
_cell.angle_alpha   90.00
_cell.angle_beta   90.00
_cell.angle_gamma   90.00
#
_symmetry.space_group_name_H-M   'P 1'
#
loop_
_entity.id
_entity.type
_entity.pdbx_description
1 polymer ?
#
loop_
_entity_poly.entity_id
_entity_poly.type
_entity_poly.pdbx_seq_one_letter_code
_entity_poly.pdbx_strand_id
1 'polypeptide(L)'
;MSKVIVIGGGAAGMMAAIAAAQKGHKVILLEKNEKLGKKLFITGKGRCNVTNAADMDVLFQNICTNEKFLYSAFYGFDNTRVCDHSSDVIAALQRELRKYQVDVHLHTEVIKILTKETDGNPVFCGVECADHKKIAADDCIVCTGGCSYASTGSTGDGYRFAEETGHKVTERKPALVPLEIRENWCRELMGLSLKNVEIRMQCGKKTWYEGFGEMLFTHFGVSGPLILSASSFYSKNLSKRKGGDEVKLFLDLKPALTPEQLDKRLLRDFEEAKNKQFKNALDHLFPAKLIPVMIELSDISPEKKVNEISREERKAFGSLIKELPMTVAGTRSFAEAIITQGGISVKDINPSTMESKRVRHLYFAGEVLDLDAMTGGFNLQIAWSTGHLAGDSIQ
;
A
#
# COMPACT_ATOMS: atom_id res chain seq x y z
N MET A 1 6.62 24.63 -27.22
CA MET A 1 5.23 24.12 -27.06
C MET A 1 5.21 22.72 -27.67
N SER A 2 5.27 21.68 -26.84
CA SER A 2 5.33 20.29 -27.26
C SER A 2 3.93 19.66 -27.28
N LYS A 3 3.76 18.61 -28.07
CA LYS A 3 2.61 17.72 -28.01
C LYS A 3 2.92 16.57 -27.07
N VAL A 4 2.17 16.46 -25.98
CA VAL A 4 2.40 15.51 -24.90
C VAL A 4 1.30 14.45 -24.86
N ILE A 5 1.68 13.19 -24.81
CA ILE A 5 0.74 12.09 -24.53
C ILE A 5 0.91 11.66 -23.08
N VAL A 6 -0.22 11.56 -22.36
CA VAL A 6 -0.28 10.94 -21.03
C VAL A 6 -1.06 9.63 -21.15
N ILE A 7 -0.48 8.52 -20.73
CA ILE A 7 -1.10 7.19 -20.78
C ILE A 7 -1.61 6.80 -19.39
N GLY A 8 -2.93 6.69 -19.24
CA GLY A 8 -3.63 6.35 -18.01
C GLY A 8 -4.21 7.56 -17.29
N GLY A 9 -5.53 7.56 -17.11
CA GLY A 9 -6.32 8.61 -16.47
C GLY A 9 -6.53 8.40 -14.96
N GLY A 10 -5.56 7.81 -14.26
CA GLY A 10 -5.52 7.67 -12.80
C GLY A 10 -5.03 8.93 -12.09
N ALA A 11 -4.70 8.80 -10.81
CA ALA A 11 -4.18 9.90 -9.98
C ALA A 11 -2.98 10.59 -10.61
N ALA A 12 -1.92 9.83 -10.88
CA ALA A 12 -0.68 10.36 -11.46
C ALA A 12 -0.92 10.98 -12.85
N GLY A 13 -1.71 10.32 -13.72
CA GLY A 13 -1.90 10.78 -15.08
C GLY A 13 -2.74 12.05 -15.18
N MET A 14 -3.80 12.18 -14.41
CA MET A 14 -4.57 13.44 -14.37
C MET A 14 -3.69 14.60 -13.88
N MET A 15 -2.88 14.37 -12.85
CA MET A 15 -1.98 15.40 -12.32
C MET A 15 -0.88 15.76 -13.33
N ALA A 16 -0.28 14.76 -13.98
CA ALA A 16 0.74 14.98 -15.02
C ALA A 16 0.19 15.77 -16.21
N ALA A 17 -1.02 15.42 -16.65
CA ALA A 17 -1.70 16.11 -17.75
C ALA A 17 -1.98 17.59 -17.40
N ILE A 18 -2.46 17.86 -16.18
CA ILE A 18 -2.71 19.21 -15.71
C ILE A 18 -1.39 20.02 -15.65
N ALA A 19 -0.35 19.45 -15.04
CA ALA A 19 0.94 20.14 -14.90
C ALA A 19 1.56 20.48 -16.26
N ALA A 20 1.58 19.55 -17.20
CA ALA A 20 2.07 19.80 -18.56
C ALA A 20 1.24 20.87 -19.30
N ALA A 21 -0.09 20.82 -19.17
CA ALA A 21 -0.99 21.81 -19.82
C ALA A 21 -0.85 23.21 -19.20
N GLN A 22 -0.57 23.32 -17.89
CA GLN A 22 -0.27 24.60 -17.23
C GLN A 22 0.99 25.27 -17.75
N LYS A 23 1.95 24.51 -18.26
CA LYS A 23 3.16 25.01 -18.95
C LYS A 23 2.90 25.41 -20.42
N GLY A 24 1.67 25.25 -20.89
CA GLY A 24 1.29 25.64 -22.24
C GLY A 24 1.48 24.56 -23.32
N HIS A 25 1.74 23.31 -22.92
CA HIS A 25 1.84 22.18 -23.85
C HIS A 25 0.46 21.71 -24.33
N LYS A 26 0.39 21.11 -25.53
CA LYS A 26 -0.81 20.44 -26.04
C LYS A 26 -0.84 19.01 -25.50
N VAL A 27 -1.77 18.73 -24.57
CA VAL A 27 -1.81 17.45 -23.86
C VAL A 27 -2.97 16.60 -24.36
N ILE A 28 -2.69 15.32 -24.68
CA ILE A 28 -3.65 14.27 -24.95
C ILE A 28 -3.56 13.24 -23.83
N LEU A 29 -4.66 13.03 -23.09
CA LEU A 29 -4.77 12.02 -22.04
C LEU A 29 -5.52 10.80 -22.60
N LEU A 30 -4.83 9.66 -22.70
CA LEU A 30 -5.37 8.41 -23.19
C LEU A 30 -5.75 7.48 -22.02
N GLU A 31 -7.02 7.11 -21.93
CA GLU A 31 -7.54 6.20 -20.90
C GLU A 31 -8.30 5.06 -21.56
N LYS A 32 -7.95 3.82 -21.22
CA LYS A 32 -8.61 2.63 -21.82
C LYS A 32 -10.01 2.36 -21.27
N ASN A 33 -10.35 2.87 -20.10
CA ASN A 33 -11.65 2.72 -19.47
C ASN A 33 -12.65 3.78 -19.95
N GLU A 34 -13.91 3.58 -19.53
CA GLU A 34 -15.05 4.48 -19.80
C GLU A 34 -15.03 5.77 -18.97
N LYS A 35 -14.15 5.88 -17.96
CA LYS A 35 -14.04 7.05 -17.08
C LYS A 35 -12.67 7.20 -16.46
N LEU A 36 -12.30 8.42 -16.11
CA LEU A 36 -11.10 8.75 -15.38
C LEU A 36 -11.21 8.37 -13.89
N GLY A 37 -10.08 8.10 -13.25
CA GLY A 37 -9.98 7.95 -11.80
C GLY A 37 -10.64 6.69 -11.23
N LYS A 38 -10.83 5.63 -12.01
CA LYS A 38 -11.56 4.42 -11.62
C LYS A 38 -11.07 3.80 -10.31
N LYS A 39 -9.77 3.71 -10.11
CA LYS A 39 -9.15 3.22 -8.86
C LYS A 39 -9.35 4.20 -7.70
N LEU A 40 -9.36 5.51 -7.94
CA LEU A 40 -9.62 6.52 -6.91
C LEU A 40 -11.02 6.38 -6.29
N PHE A 41 -12.05 6.03 -7.07
CA PHE A 41 -13.41 5.83 -6.57
C PHE A 41 -13.53 4.71 -5.53
N ILE A 42 -12.69 3.68 -5.61
CA ILE A 42 -12.76 2.51 -4.73
C ILE A 42 -11.81 2.59 -3.54
N THR A 43 -10.90 3.57 -3.52
CA THR A 43 -9.97 3.75 -2.40
C THR A 43 -10.69 4.21 -1.13
N GLY A 44 -10.26 3.68 0.04
CA GLY A 44 -10.79 4.10 1.34
C GLY A 44 -12.25 3.70 1.60
N LYS A 45 -12.83 2.70 0.89
CA LYS A 45 -14.25 2.31 1.03
C LYS A 45 -15.21 3.51 0.87
N GLY A 46 -14.92 4.38 -0.09
CA GLY A 46 -15.68 5.61 -0.36
C GLY A 46 -15.21 6.83 0.47
N ARG A 47 -14.29 6.64 1.40
CA ARG A 47 -13.54 7.70 2.08
C ARG A 47 -12.17 7.75 1.46
N CYS A 48 -11.93 8.61 0.50
CA CYS A 48 -10.60 8.71 -0.11
C CYS A 48 -9.62 9.37 0.87
N ASN A 49 -8.61 8.65 1.28
CA ASN A 49 -7.43 9.26 1.88
C ASN A 49 -6.61 9.87 0.75
N VAL A 50 -6.96 11.09 0.35
CA VAL A 50 -6.36 11.77 -0.82
C VAL A 50 -4.87 12.00 -0.63
N THR A 51 -4.47 12.26 0.60
CA THR A 51 -3.09 12.42 1.06
C THR A 51 -3.04 12.21 2.57
N ASN A 52 -1.89 12.44 3.18
CA ASN A 52 -1.70 12.47 4.62
C ASN A 52 -1.24 13.88 5.02
N ALA A 53 -1.92 14.52 5.98
CA ALA A 53 -1.58 15.86 6.47
C ALA A 53 -0.35 15.89 7.40
N ALA A 54 0.49 14.87 7.34
CA ALA A 54 1.71 14.76 8.14
C ALA A 54 2.82 15.68 7.60
N ASP A 55 3.76 16.02 8.47
CA ASP A 55 4.99 16.72 8.10
C ASP A 55 5.85 15.89 7.13
N MET A 56 6.74 16.56 6.40
CA MET A 56 7.57 15.94 5.37
C MET A 56 8.38 14.75 5.89
N ASP A 57 8.95 14.84 7.08
CA ASP A 57 9.71 13.76 7.69
C ASP A 57 8.86 12.52 7.93
N VAL A 58 7.61 12.69 8.36
CA VAL A 58 6.66 11.59 8.54
C VAL A 58 6.24 11.01 7.19
N LEU A 59 6.10 11.84 6.14
CA LEU A 59 5.85 11.35 4.79
C LEU A 59 6.96 10.39 4.35
N PHE A 60 8.23 10.78 4.49
CA PHE A 60 9.38 9.94 4.11
C PHE A 60 9.49 8.68 4.96
N GLN A 61 9.25 8.74 6.27
CA GLN A 61 9.26 7.56 7.16
C GLN A 61 8.26 6.48 6.76
N ASN A 62 7.18 6.86 6.07
CA ASN A 62 6.14 5.93 5.62
C ASN A 62 6.37 5.39 4.20
N ILE A 63 7.44 5.78 3.52
CA ILE A 63 7.85 5.20 2.24
C ILE A 63 8.60 3.88 2.49
N CYS A 64 8.08 2.78 1.96
CA CYS A 64 8.67 1.47 2.16
C CYS A 64 9.85 1.19 1.23
N THR A 65 9.83 1.72 0.00
CA THR A 65 10.84 1.42 -1.04
C THR A 65 11.29 2.69 -1.76
N ASN A 66 12.61 2.84 -1.91
CA ASN A 66 13.28 3.90 -2.68
C ASN A 66 12.92 5.35 -2.25
N GLU A 67 12.75 5.62 -0.95
CA GLU A 67 12.35 6.90 -0.39
C GLU A 67 13.12 8.10 -0.94
N LYS A 68 14.46 7.97 -1.08
CA LYS A 68 15.34 9.05 -1.54
C LYS A 68 15.05 9.52 -2.96
N PHE A 69 14.44 8.68 -3.78
CA PHE A 69 14.04 9.03 -5.14
C PHE A 69 12.94 10.10 -5.17
N LEU A 70 12.15 10.20 -4.10
CA LEU A 70 10.98 11.09 -4.03
C LEU A 70 11.29 12.52 -3.57
N TYR A 71 12.53 12.85 -3.20
CA TYR A 71 12.85 14.20 -2.69
C TYR A 71 12.38 15.32 -3.62
N SER A 72 12.79 15.31 -4.88
CA SER A 72 12.39 16.34 -5.83
C SER A 72 10.88 16.41 -6.04
N ALA A 73 10.21 15.26 -6.12
CA ALA A 73 8.77 15.19 -6.32
C ALA A 73 7.99 15.74 -5.12
N PHE A 74 8.36 15.38 -3.89
CA PHE A 74 7.66 15.81 -2.68
C PHE A 74 7.92 17.28 -2.34
N TYR A 75 9.13 17.77 -2.52
CA TYR A 75 9.41 19.20 -2.32
C TYR A 75 8.84 20.09 -3.43
N GLY A 76 8.62 19.55 -4.64
CA GLY A 76 7.96 20.27 -5.74
C GLY A 76 6.43 20.32 -5.59
N PHE A 77 5.83 19.27 -5.05
CA PHE A 77 4.37 19.14 -4.85
C PHE A 77 4.08 18.32 -3.60
N ASP A 78 3.91 18.98 -2.48
CA ASP A 78 3.65 18.40 -1.18
C ASP A 78 2.14 18.14 -0.90
N ASN A 79 1.87 17.60 0.26
CA ASN A 79 0.52 17.28 0.74
C ASN A 79 -0.36 18.52 1.02
N THR A 80 0.22 19.72 1.20
CA THR A 80 -0.53 20.95 1.48
C THR A 80 -1.28 21.46 0.25
N ARG A 81 -0.88 21.02 -0.93
CA ARG A 81 -1.47 21.39 -2.22
C ARG A 81 -2.59 20.47 -2.69
N VAL A 82 -2.91 19.43 -1.93
CA VAL A 82 -3.96 18.44 -2.26
C VAL A 82 -5.25 18.75 -1.49
N CYS A 83 -6.40 18.80 -2.19
CA CYS A 83 -7.72 19.15 -1.61
C CYS A 83 -8.39 18.03 -0.80
N ASP A 84 -9.36 18.39 0.08
CA ASP A 84 -9.85 17.61 1.22
C ASP A 84 -10.90 16.49 0.96
N HIS A 85 -11.50 16.30 -0.24
CA HIS A 85 -12.61 15.33 -0.43
C HIS A 85 -12.53 14.54 -1.74
N SER A 86 -12.78 13.22 -1.70
CA SER A 86 -12.47 12.28 -2.78
C SER A 86 -13.35 12.32 -4.03
N SER A 87 -14.66 12.42 -3.90
CA SER A 87 -15.55 12.66 -5.06
C SER A 87 -15.27 14.04 -5.64
N ASP A 88 -14.99 15.00 -4.76
CA ASP A 88 -14.64 16.36 -5.11
C ASP A 88 -13.25 16.47 -5.72
N VAL A 89 -12.31 15.57 -5.36
CA VAL A 89 -10.97 15.51 -5.96
C VAL A 89 -11.03 15.11 -7.43
N ILE A 90 -11.76 14.03 -7.77
CA ILE A 90 -11.89 13.63 -9.18
C ILE A 90 -12.62 14.70 -9.99
N ALA A 91 -13.70 15.27 -9.42
CA ALA A 91 -14.41 16.36 -10.04
C ALA A 91 -13.55 17.62 -10.19
N ALA A 92 -12.71 17.93 -9.18
CA ALA A 92 -11.75 19.03 -9.22
C ALA A 92 -10.70 18.83 -10.31
N LEU A 93 -10.08 17.64 -10.36
CA LEU A 93 -9.11 17.30 -11.41
C LEU A 93 -9.74 17.37 -12.82
N GLN A 94 -10.96 16.87 -12.98
CA GLN A 94 -11.67 16.97 -14.26
C GLN A 94 -12.00 18.42 -14.64
N ARG A 95 -12.30 19.30 -13.68
CA ARG A 95 -12.46 20.74 -13.94
C ARG A 95 -11.15 21.37 -14.39
N GLU A 96 -10.03 21.05 -13.76
CA GLU A 96 -8.71 21.56 -14.17
C GLU A 96 -8.31 21.03 -15.56
N LEU A 97 -8.53 19.76 -15.86
CA LEU A 97 -8.30 19.20 -17.20
C LEU A 97 -9.08 19.98 -18.29
N ARG A 98 -10.35 20.31 -18.04
CA ARG A 98 -11.17 21.12 -18.96
C ARG A 98 -10.66 22.56 -19.06
N LYS A 99 -10.33 23.19 -17.94
CA LYS A 99 -9.83 24.57 -17.85
C LYS A 99 -8.55 24.74 -18.68
N TYR A 100 -7.63 23.78 -18.63
CA TYR A 100 -6.39 23.78 -19.42
C TYR A 100 -6.51 23.07 -20.77
N GLN A 101 -7.76 22.76 -21.21
CA GLN A 101 -8.06 22.21 -22.53
C GLN A 101 -7.30 20.90 -22.85
N VAL A 102 -7.11 20.04 -21.86
CA VAL A 102 -6.54 18.70 -22.06
C VAL A 102 -7.50 17.88 -22.91
N ASP A 103 -7.02 17.30 -24.01
CA ASP A 103 -7.78 16.45 -24.92
C ASP A 103 -7.88 15.02 -24.33
N VAL A 104 -9.03 14.66 -23.77
CA VAL A 104 -9.24 13.39 -23.05
C VAL A 104 -9.91 12.37 -23.98
N HIS A 105 -9.20 11.27 -24.24
CA HIS A 105 -9.69 10.15 -25.02
C HIS A 105 -9.96 8.95 -24.10
N LEU A 106 -11.23 8.67 -23.84
CA LEU A 106 -11.67 7.46 -23.15
C LEU A 106 -11.74 6.27 -24.13
N HIS A 107 -11.85 5.04 -23.61
CA HIS A 107 -11.89 3.82 -24.43
C HIS A 107 -10.70 3.72 -25.42
N THR A 108 -9.56 4.32 -25.07
CA THR A 108 -8.38 4.36 -25.93
C THR A 108 -7.23 3.63 -25.26
N GLU A 109 -7.05 2.38 -25.67
CA GLU A 109 -5.99 1.51 -25.16
C GLU A 109 -4.71 1.67 -25.97
N VAL A 110 -3.61 2.02 -25.30
CA VAL A 110 -2.28 2.04 -25.90
C VAL A 110 -1.68 0.64 -25.78
N ILE A 111 -1.19 0.11 -26.91
CA ILE A 111 -0.54 -1.21 -26.96
C ILE A 111 0.96 -1.16 -27.13
N LYS A 112 1.50 -0.03 -27.62
CA LYS A 112 2.95 0.11 -27.85
C LYS A 112 3.44 1.54 -27.76
N ILE A 113 4.64 1.73 -27.21
CA ILE A 113 5.43 2.96 -27.27
C ILE A 113 6.29 2.90 -28.55
N LEU A 114 6.26 3.96 -29.34
CA LEU A 114 7.07 4.07 -30.57
C LEU A 114 8.29 4.94 -30.30
N THR A 115 9.45 4.43 -30.71
CA THR A 115 10.73 5.14 -30.60
C THR A 115 11.42 5.20 -31.93
N LYS A 116 12.29 6.19 -32.11
CA LYS A 116 13.19 6.31 -33.25
C LYS A 116 14.61 6.59 -32.74
N GLU A 117 15.60 6.17 -33.49
CA GLU A 117 16.99 6.52 -33.22
C GLU A 117 17.27 7.95 -33.66
N THR A 118 17.87 8.74 -32.78
CA THR A 118 18.35 10.10 -33.07
C THR A 118 19.69 10.29 -32.39
N ASP A 119 20.73 10.57 -33.15
CA ASP A 119 22.10 10.72 -32.67
C ASP A 119 22.60 9.52 -31.82
N GLY A 120 22.24 8.31 -32.24
CA GLY A 120 22.61 7.06 -31.54
C GLY A 120 21.89 6.82 -30.22
N ASN A 121 20.81 7.55 -29.94
CA ASN A 121 19.99 7.38 -28.74
C ASN A 121 18.52 7.15 -29.12
N PRO A 122 17.81 6.25 -28.43
CA PRO A 122 16.38 6.09 -28.62
C PRO A 122 15.61 7.30 -28.10
N VAL A 123 14.69 7.80 -28.91
CA VAL A 123 13.83 8.97 -28.61
C VAL A 123 12.39 8.57 -28.85
N PHE A 124 11.50 8.95 -27.94
CA PHE A 124 10.06 8.77 -28.11
C PHE A 124 9.58 9.51 -29.36
N CYS A 125 8.62 8.95 -30.11
CA CYS A 125 8.03 9.61 -31.27
C CYS A 125 6.51 9.38 -31.43
N GLY A 126 5.88 8.63 -30.54
CA GLY A 126 4.44 8.37 -30.57
C GLY A 126 4.01 7.09 -29.88
N VAL A 127 2.75 6.79 -29.97
CA VAL A 127 2.15 5.54 -29.46
C VAL A 127 1.31 4.86 -30.53
N GLU A 128 1.11 3.54 -30.37
CA GLU A 128 0.16 2.75 -31.16
C GLU A 128 -0.98 2.29 -30.25
N CYS A 129 -2.20 2.53 -30.66
CA CYS A 129 -3.42 2.14 -29.96
C CYS A 129 -3.91 0.76 -30.43
N ALA A 130 -4.83 0.13 -29.70
CA ALA A 130 -5.37 -1.19 -29.99
C ALA A 130 -6.12 -1.26 -31.33
N ASP A 131 -6.65 -0.16 -31.83
CA ASP A 131 -7.23 -0.01 -33.16
C ASP A 131 -6.18 0.18 -34.28
N HIS A 132 -4.90 -0.01 -33.95
CA HIS A 132 -3.73 0.21 -34.83
C HIS A 132 -3.50 1.67 -35.25
N LYS A 133 -4.27 2.63 -34.72
CA LYS A 133 -4.03 4.04 -34.93
C LYS A 133 -2.72 4.46 -34.24
N LYS A 134 -1.86 5.16 -34.98
CA LYS A 134 -0.63 5.75 -34.44
C LYS A 134 -0.85 7.23 -34.14
N ILE A 135 -0.49 7.65 -32.96
CA ILE A 135 -0.56 9.04 -32.52
C ILE A 135 0.85 9.52 -32.29
N ALA A 136 1.33 10.43 -33.19
CA ALA A 136 2.64 11.05 -33.04
C ALA A 136 2.59 12.16 -31.98
N ALA A 137 3.64 12.27 -31.15
CA ALA A 137 3.82 13.31 -30.16
C ALA A 137 5.31 13.48 -29.83
N ASP A 138 5.64 14.59 -29.17
CA ASP A 138 6.99 14.93 -28.82
C ASP A 138 7.43 14.27 -27.50
N ASP A 139 6.53 14.21 -26.52
CA ASP A 139 6.76 13.67 -25.17
C ASP A 139 5.66 12.69 -24.74
N CYS A 140 6.02 11.75 -23.87
CA CYS A 140 5.08 10.78 -23.30
C CYS A 140 5.29 10.57 -21.81
N ILE A 141 4.20 10.60 -21.04
CA ILE A 141 4.20 10.27 -19.59
C ILE A 141 3.37 9.00 -19.37
N VAL A 142 4.00 7.93 -18.89
CA VAL A 142 3.35 6.65 -18.59
C VAL A 142 2.88 6.61 -17.14
N CYS A 143 1.56 6.58 -16.93
CA CYS A 143 0.89 6.64 -15.63
C CYS A 143 -0.13 5.49 -15.46
N THR A 144 0.21 4.30 -15.91
CA THR A 144 -0.72 3.16 -16.04
C THR A 144 -1.03 2.44 -14.73
N GLY A 145 -0.42 2.84 -13.61
CA GLY A 145 -0.56 2.14 -12.33
C GLY A 145 0.17 0.79 -12.29
N GLY A 146 -0.18 -0.03 -11.31
CA GLY A 146 0.42 -1.35 -11.07
C GLY A 146 -0.41 -2.52 -11.59
N CYS A 147 -0.48 -3.60 -10.75
CA CYS A 147 -1.27 -4.82 -11.01
C CYS A 147 -2.44 -5.01 -10.03
N SER A 148 -2.58 -4.16 -9.02
CA SER A 148 -3.66 -4.24 -8.05
C SER A 148 -4.94 -3.61 -8.59
N TYR A 149 -6.11 -4.20 -8.25
CA TYR A 149 -7.40 -3.81 -8.79
C TYR A 149 -7.46 -3.83 -10.33
N ALA A 150 -7.09 -4.94 -10.95
CA ALA A 150 -7.05 -5.08 -12.40
C ALA A 150 -8.35 -4.65 -13.12
N SER A 151 -9.52 -4.80 -12.47
CA SER A 151 -10.83 -4.34 -12.97
C SER A 151 -10.92 -2.81 -13.15
N THR A 152 -9.98 -2.05 -12.56
CA THR A 152 -9.89 -0.60 -12.74
C THR A 152 -8.95 -0.17 -13.86
N GLY A 153 -8.35 -1.12 -14.57
CA GLY A 153 -7.42 -0.87 -15.67
C GLY A 153 -5.94 -1.00 -15.32
N SER A 154 -5.60 -1.27 -14.05
CA SER A 154 -4.21 -1.52 -13.62
C SER A 154 -3.80 -2.96 -13.93
N THR A 155 -3.50 -3.24 -15.18
CA THR A 155 -3.20 -4.59 -15.72
C THR A 155 -1.71 -4.84 -15.96
N GLY A 156 -0.85 -3.86 -15.63
CA GLY A 156 0.59 -3.97 -15.78
C GLY A 156 1.13 -3.57 -17.16
N ASP A 157 0.34 -2.88 -17.99
CA ASP A 157 0.74 -2.47 -19.33
C ASP A 157 2.02 -1.62 -19.33
N GLY A 158 2.15 -0.71 -18.36
CA GLY A 158 3.34 0.13 -18.25
C GLY A 158 4.63 -0.65 -17.98
N TYR A 159 4.55 -1.79 -17.34
CA TYR A 159 5.72 -2.66 -17.14
C TYR A 159 6.17 -3.26 -18.48
N ARG A 160 5.22 -3.72 -19.30
CA ARG A 160 5.51 -4.21 -20.64
C ARG A 160 6.13 -3.10 -21.50
N PHE A 161 5.57 -1.89 -21.49
CA PHE A 161 6.14 -0.75 -22.22
C PHE A 161 7.57 -0.44 -21.76
N ALA A 162 7.83 -0.52 -20.47
CA ALA A 162 9.15 -0.29 -19.92
C ALA A 162 10.16 -1.37 -20.35
N GLU A 163 9.77 -2.65 -20.30
CA GLU A 163 10.61 -3.77 -20.75
C GLU A 163 10.91 -3.67 -22.25
N GLU A 164 9.92 -3.36 -23.10
CA GLU A 164 10.06 -3.16 -24.54
C GLU A 164 10.98 -1.96 -24.89
N THR A 165 11.06 -0.97 -24.00
CA THR A 165 11.93 0.21 -24.14
C THR A 165 13.25 0.08 -23.37
N GLY A 166 13.60 -1.12 -22.92
CA GLY A 166 14.88 -1.47 -22.33
C GLY A 166 15.06 -1.12 -20.86
N HIS A 167 13.99 -0.76 -20.12
CA HIS A 167 14.04 -0.50 -18.70
C HIS A 167 14.01 -1.80 -17.91
N LYS A 168 14.64 -1.80 -16.75
CA LYS A 168 14.55 -2.89 -15.80
C LYS A 168 13.26 -2.79 -14.99
N VAL A 169 12.48 -3.86 -14.96
CA VAL A 169 11.32 -4.00 -14.08
C VAL A 169 11.67 -4.97 -12.95
N THR A 170 11.46 -4.57 -11.70
CA THR A 170 11.68 -5.40 -10.52
C THR A 170 10.50 -6.37 -10.33
N GLU A 171 10.72 -7.42 -9.54
CA GLU A 171 9.67 -8.40 -9.24
C GLU A 171 8.46 -7.72 -8.60
N ARG A 172 7.28 -7.92 -9.18
CA ARG A 172 6.02 -7.36 -8.68
C ARG A 172 5.41 -8.28 -7.64
N LYS A 173 5.05 -7.71 -6.48
CA LYS A 173 4.45 -8.43 -5.35
C LYS A 173 3.19 -7.69 -4.88
N PRO A 174 2.18 -8.42 -4.39
CA PRO A 174 1.06 -7.78 -3.73
C PRO A 174 1.55 -7.12 -2.43
N ALA A 175 1.11 -5.88 -2.18
CA ALA A 175 1.39 -5.15 -0.96
C ALA A 175 0.15 -4.43 -0.44
N LEU A 176 0.16 -4.04 0.82
CA LEU A 176 -1.04 -3.62 1.55
C LEU A 176 -2.16 -4.66 1.35
N VAL A 177 -1.87 -5.89 1.67
CA VAL A 177 -2.67 -7.08 1.38
C VAL A 177 -2.86 -7.89 2.67
N PRO A 178 -3.99 -8.57 2.89
CA PRO A 178 -4.17 -9.44 4.04
C PRO A 178 -3.13 -10.56 4.12
N LEU A 179 -2.85 -11.03 5.34
CA LEU A 179 -1.94 -12.13 5.61
C LEU A 179 -2.72 -13.42 5.91
N GLU A 180 -2.26 -14.52 5.31
CA GLU A 180 -2.73 -15.87 5.64
C GLU A 180 -1.99 -16.39 6.86
N ILE A 181 -2.74 -16.97 7.81
CA ILE A 181 -2.21 -17.48 9.07
C ILE A 181 -2.44 -19.00 9.13
N ARG A 182 -1.45 -19.74 9.66
CA ARG A 182 -1.52 -21.20 9.76
C ARG A 182 -2.47 -21.68 10.84
N GLU A 183 -2.50 -21.01 11.98
CA GLU A 183 -3.26 -21.38 13.17
C GLU A 183 -4.76 -21.30 12.90
N ASN A 184 -5.48 -22.41 13.12
CA ASN A 184 -6.92 -22.53 12.85
C ASN A 184 -7.77 -21.62 13.74
N TRP A 185 -7.35 -21.38 14.98
CA TRP A 185 -8.07 -20.51 15.90
C TRP A 185 -8.27 -19.09 15.37
N CYS A 186 -7.38 -18.60 14.47
CA CYS A 186 -7.57 -17.31 13.81
C CYS A 186 -8.87 -17.25 12.98
N ARG A 187 -9.26 -18.36 12.37
CA ARG A 187 -10.49 -18.48 11.56
C ARG A 187 -11.75 -18.45 12.41
N GLU A 188 -11.69 -18.99 13.63
CA GLU A 188 -12.78 -18.95 14.62
C GLU A 188 -13.10 -17.52 15.04
N LEU A 189 -12.10 -16.64 15.01
CA LEU A 189 -12.22 -15.23 15.31
C LEU A 189 -12.71 -14.37 14.12
N MET A 190 -13.03 -14.97 12.97
CA MET A 190 -13.49 -14.23 11.77
C MET A 190 -14.52 -13.15 12.12
N GLY A 191 -14.27 -11.92 11.66
CA GLY A 191 -15.12 -10.75 11.91
C GLY A 191 -14.79 -10.00 13.20
N LEU A 192 -13.93 -10.54 14.09
CA LEU A 192 -13.46 -9.79 15.27
C LEU A 192 -12.46 -8.74 14.86
N SER A 193 -12.79 -7.47 15.13
CA SER A 193 -11.85 -6.34 15.03
C SER A 193 -11.26 -6.04 16.39
N LEU A 194 -9.94 -5.89 16.45
CA LEU A 194 -9.22 -5.42 17.62
C LEU A 194 -8.70 -4.01 17.38
N LYS A 195 -8.88 -3.14 18.36
CA LYS A 195 -8.37 -1.77 18.37
C LYS A 195 -7.31 -1.62 19.44
N ASN A 196 -6.40 -0.67 19.23
CA ASN A 196 -5.34 -0.35 20.19
C ASN A 196 -4.51 -1.58 20.57
N VAL A 197 -4.14 -2.36 19.57
CA VAL A 197 -3.22 -3.50 19.69
C VAL A 197 -1.90 -3.18 19.02
N GLU A 198 -0.87 -3.91 19.40
CA GLU A 198 0.45 -3.82 18.77
C GLU A 198 0.81 -5.16 18.15
N ILE A 199 1.48 -5.12 17.01
CA ILE A 199 2.04 -6.31 16.39
C ILE A 199 3.54 -6.17 16.18
N ARG A 200 4.24 -7.29 16.29
CA ARG A 200 5.64 -7.44 15.94
C ARG A 200 5.81 -8.63 14.99
N MET A 201 6.32 -8.37 13.78
CA MET A 201 6.61 -9.40 12.79
C MET A 201 8.09 -9.72 12.79
N GLN A 202 8.43 -11.01 12.91
CA GLN A 202 9.82 -11.47 12.99
C GLN A 202 10.07 -12.65 12.06
N CYS A 203 11.31 -12.73 11.57
CA CYS A 203 11.86 -13.91 10.89
C CYS A 203 13.20 -14.27 11.56
N GLY A 204 13.25 -15.41 12.22
CA GLY A 204 14.33 -15.74 13.13
C GLY A 204 14.49 -14.67 14.22
N LYS A 205 15.69 -14.10 14.36
CA LYS A 205 15.98 -13.04 15.34
C LYS A 205 15.73 -11.62 14.81
N LYS A 206 15.32 -11.47 13.54
CA LYS A 206 15.20 -10.18 12.90
C LYS A 206 13.74 -9.71 12.89
N THR A 207 13.49 -8.57 13.50
CA THR A 207 12.22 -7.85 13.38
C THR A 207 12.13 -7.20 11.99
N TRP A 208 11.01 -7.46 11.31
CA TRP A 208 10.70 -6.89 10.00
C TRP A 208 9.76 -5.71 10.10
N TYR A 209 8.86 -5.75 11.09
CA TYR A 209 7.87 -4.69 11.31
C TYR A 209 7.41 -4.69 12.76
N GLU A 210 7.17 -3.50 13.28
CA GLU A 210 6.44 -3.24 14.53
C GLU A 210 5.45 -2.10 14.27
N GLY A 211 4.26 -2.19 14.88
CA GLY A 211 3.26 -1.16 14.70
C GLY A 211 2.10 -1.31 15.66
N PHE A 212 1.44 -0.17 15.90
CA PHE A 212 0.26 -0.03 16.75
C PHE A 212 -0.95 0.39 15.92
N GLY A 213 -2.14 -0.16 16.22
CA GLY A 213 -3.35 0.22 15.49
C GLY A 213 -4.50 -0.77 15.62
N GLU A 214 -5.22 -0.92 14.51
CA GLU A 214 -6.39 -1.80 14.39
C GLU A 214 -6.09 -2.97 13.46
N MET A 215 -6.61 -4.16 13.82
CA MET A 215 -6.57 -5.35 12.99
C MET A 215 -7.93 -6.06 12.97
N LEU A 216 -8.11 -6.92 11.98
CA LEU A 216 -9.32 -7.72 11.76
C LEU A 216 -8.94 -9.17 11.53
N PHE A 217 -9.60 -10.10 12.22
CA PHE A 217 -9.56 -11.52 11.90
C PHE A 217 -10.49 -11.86 10.75
N THR A 218 -10.04 -12.74 9.86
CA THR A 218 -10.76 -13.18 8.66
C THR A 218 -10.80 -14.71 8.60
N HIS A 219 -11.52 -15.28 7.63
CA HIS A 219 -11.61 -16.75 7.43
C HIS A 219 -10.30 -17.38 6.95
N PHE A 220 -9.28 -16.60 6.57
CA PHE A 220 -7.97 -17.08 6.12
C PHE A 220 -6.82 -16.64 7.03
N GLY A 221 -7.06 -15.75 7.97
CA GLY A 221 -6.03 -15.19 8.83
C GLY A 221 -6.38 -13.79 9.30
N VAL A 222 -5.56 -12.79 8.95
CA VAL A 222 -5.66 -11.43 9.49
C VAL A 222 -5.59 -10.35 8.41
N SER A 223 -6.24 -9.22 8.68
CA SER A 223 -6.32 -8.02 7.84
C SER A 223 -6.42 -6.75 8.70
N GLY A 224 -6.81 -5.64 8.10
CA GLY A 224 -6.94 -4.34 8.78
C GLY A 224 -5.70 -3.46 8.58
N PRO A 225 -5.78 -2.16 8.88
CA PRO A 225 -4.74 -1.18 8.54
C PRO A 225 -3.35 -1.57 9.02
N LEU A 226 -3.26 -2.08 10.25
CA LEU A 226 -2.00 -2.52 10.87
C LEU A 226 -1.37 -3.70 10.12
N ILE A 227 -2.17 -4.71 9.77
CA ILE A 227 -1.73 -5.90 9.04
C ILE A 227 -1.39 -5.56 7.59
N LEU A 228 -2.17 -4.71 6.93
CA LEU A 228 -1.87 -4.26 5.57
C LEU A 228 -0.50 -3.57 5.50
N SER A 229 -0.19 -2.70 6.45
CA SER A 229 1.15 -2.07 6.55
C SER A 229 2.24 -3.12 6.78
N ALA A 230 2.03 -4.07 7.69
CA ALA A 230 2.98 -5.16 7.95
C ALA A 230 3.26 -6.01 6.71
N SER A 231 2.26 -6.24 5.85
CA SER A 231 2.39 -7.06 4.65
C SER A 231 3.37 -6.49 3.62
N SER A 232 3.53 -5.16 3.53
CA SER A 232 4.53 -4.54 2.66
C SER A 232 5.95 -4.90 3.09
N PHE A 233 6.20 -4.95 4.41
CA PHE A 233 7.50 -5.41 4.94
C PHE A 233 7.68 -6.91 4.78
N TYR A 234 6.62 -7.71 4.89
CA TYR A 234 6.67 -9.14 4.58
C TYR A 234 7.11 -9.35 3.12
N SER A 235 6.41 -8.74 2.15
CA SER A 235 6.71 -8.86 0.72
C SER A 235 8.13 -8.39 0.37
N LYS A 236 8.57 -7.26 0.96
CA LYS A 236 9.92 -6.69 0.78
C LYS A 236 11.03 -7.60 1.30
N ASN A 237 10.82 -8.26 2.43
CA ASN A 237 11.87 -9.05 3.09
C ASN A 237 11.81 -10.54 2.77
N LEU A 238 10.76 -11.03 2.09
CA LEU A 238 10.56 -12.44 1.81
C LEU A 238 11.73 -13.06 1.03
N SER A 239 12.29 -12.35 0.05
CA SER A 239 13.48 -12.79 -0.71
C SER A 239 14.77 -12.87 0.12
N LYS A 240 14.79 -12.22 1.28
CA LYS A 240 15.94 -12.24 2.22
C LYS A 240 15.80 -13.34 3.28
N ARG A 241 14.69 -14.07 3.27
CA ARG A 241 14.45 -15.19 4.19
C ARG A 241 15.45 -16.30 3.90
N LYS A 242 16.18 -16.73 4.94
CA LYS A 242 16.99 -17.94 4.84
C LYS A 242 16.08 -19.16 4.85
N GLY A 243 16.43 -20.17 4.08
CA GLY A 243 15.59 -21.37 3.93
C GLY A 243 15.27 -22.00 5.28
N GLY A 244 13.99 -22.26 5.52
CA GLY A 244 13.48 -22.88 6.74
C GLY A 244 13.00 -21.93 7.85
N ASP A 245 13.41 -20.66 7.86
CA ASP A 245 12.93 -19.71 8.86
C ASP A 245 11.44 -19.40 8.67
N GLU A 246 10.67 -19.51 9.74
CA GLU A 246 9.26 -19.11 9.74
C GLU A 246 9.14 -17.61 10.04
N VAL A 247 8.12 -16.98 9.43
CA VAL A 247 7.75 -15.61 9.78
C VAL A 247 6.67 -15.68 10.85
N LYS A 248 6.99 -15.17 12.03
CA LYS A 248 6.08 -15.08 13.18
C LYS A 248 5.52 -13.68 13.31
N LEU A 249 4.25 -13.61 13.65
CA LEU A 249 3.54 -12.39 14.01
C LEU A 249 3.12 -12.52 15.47
N PHE A 250 3.61 -11.65 16.33
CA PHE A 250 3.25 -11.58 17.75
C PHE A 250 2.28 -10.42 17.96
N LEU A 251 1.15 -10.71 18.59
CA LEU A 251 0.10 -9.73 18.88
C LEU A 251 0.09 -9.42 20.36
N ASP A 252 0.31 -8.15 20.70
CA ASP A 252 0.09 -7.60 22.04
C ASP A 252 -1.33 -7.07 22.16
N LEU A 253 -2.14 -7.72 22.98
CA LEU A 253 -3.54 -7.36 23.22
C LEU A 253 -3.71 -6.19 24.21
N LYS A 254 -2.66 -5.83 24.95
CA LYS A 254 -2.67 -4.77 25.98
C LYS A 254 -1.39 -3.94 25.94
N PRO A 255 -1.07 -3.27 24.83
CA PRO A 255 0.22 -2.58 24.66
C PRO A 255 0.43 -1.42 25.65
N ALA A 256 -0.65 -0.82 26.14
CA ALA A 256 -0.58 0.24 27.16
C ALA A 256 -0.10 -0.22 28.54
N LEU A 257 0.00 -1.54 28.80
CA LEU A 257 0.44 -2.10 30.07
C LEU A 257 1.79 -2.77 29.92
N THR A 258 2.73 -2.46 30.82
CA THR A 258 3.96 -3.28 30.94
C THR A 258 3.61 -4.68 31.45
N PRO A 259 4.50 -5.69 31.31
CA PRO A 259 4.25 -7.02 31.87
C PRO A 259 3.94 -7.01 33.37
N GLU A 260 4.61 -6.14 34.14
CA GLU A 260 4.40 -6.00 35.57
C GLU A 260 3.04 -5.34 35.90
N GLN A 261 2.63 -4.35 35.12
CA GLN A 261 1.33 -3.72 35.25
C GLN A 261 0.19 -4.68 34.87
N LEU A 262 0.39 -5.48 33.83
CA LEU A 262 -0.54 -6.52 33.44
C LEU A 262 -0.67 -7.59 34.53
N ASP A 263 0.42 -8.09 35.11
CA ASP A 263 0.38 -9.08 36.21
C ASP A 263 -0.40 -8.53 37.42
N LYS A 264 -0.15 -7.25 37.82
CA LYS A 264 -0.92 -6.59 38.87
C LYS A 264 -2.42 -6.50 38.54
N ARG A 265 -2.77 -6.22 37.29
CA ARG A 265 -4.14 -6.19 36.84
C ARG A 265 -4.79 -7.56 36.90
N LEU A 266 -4.11 -8.60 36.42
CA LEU A 266 -4.57 -9.98 36.48
C LEU A 266 -4.81 -10.42 37.92
N LEU A 267 -3.91 -10.09 38.86
CA LEU A 267 -4.09 -10.35 40.29
C LEU A 267 -5.36 -9.71 40.84
N ARG A 268 -5.61 -8.44 40.54
CA ARG A 268 -6.82 -7.75 40.97
C ARG A 268 -8.07 -8.37 40.39
N ASP A 269 -8.12 -8.56 39.07
CA ASP A 269 -9.27 -9.08 38.34
C ASP A 269 -9.59 -10.54 38.81
N PHE A 270 -8.54 -11.33 39.14
CA PHE A 270 -8.66 -12.68 39.68
C PHE A 270 -9.13 -12.70 41.15
N GLU A 271 -8.70 -11.73 41.97
CA GLU A 271 -9.22 -11.63 43.36
C GLU A 271 -10.72 -11.28 43.38
N GLU A 272 -11.15 -10.38 42.47
CA GLU A 272 -12.59 -10.04 42.31
C GLU A 272 -13.41 -11.25 41.83
N ALA A 273 -12.80 -12.16 41.05
CA ALA A 273 -13.45 -13.33 40.45
C ALA A 273 -13.05 -14.67 41.12
N LYS A 274 -12.45 -14.67 42.33
CA LYS A 274 -11.78 -15.81 42.95
C LYS A 274 -12.60 -17.12 43.05
N ASN A 275 -13.90 -16.98 43.18
CA ASN A 275 -14.82 -18.16 43.27
C ASN A 275 -15.39 -18.59 41.92
N LYS A 276 -15.13 -17.84 40.84
CA LYS A 276 -15.58 -18.21 39.50
C LYS A 276 -14.64 -19.22 38.85
N GLN A 277 -15.15 -19.96 37.91
CA GLN A 277 -14.33 -20.74 36.98
C GLN A 277 -13.58 -19.83 36.03
N PHE A 278 -12.37 -20.19 35.58
CA PHE A 278 -11.52 -19.39 34.73
C PHE A 278 -12.24 -18.89 33.48
N LYS A 279 -13.03 -19.76 32.83
CA LYS A 279 -13.82 -19.38 31.64
C LYS A 279 -14.81 -18.24 31.87
N ASN A 280 -15.23 -17.98 33.12
CA ASN A 280 -16.21 -16.97 33.49
C ASN A 280 -15.56 -15.72 34.14
N ALA A 281 -14.24 -15.61 34.07
CA ALA A 281 -13.47 -14.55 34.75
C ALA A 281 -12.78 -13.57 33.77
N LEU A 282 -12.93 -13.78 32.44
CA LEU A 282 -12.17 -13.06 31.42
C LEU A 282 -12.94 -11.95 30.69
N ASP A 283 -14.22 -11.73 31.03
CA ASP A 283 -15.10 -10.78 30.34
C ASP A 283 -14.60 -9.32 30.35
N HIS A 284 -13.85 -8.93 31.41
CA HIS A 284 -13.25 -7.60 31.52
C HIS A 284 -11.91 -7.45 30.80
N LEU A 285 -11.32 -8.58 30.36
CA LEU A 285 -10.03 -8.61 29.68
C LEU A 285 -10.17 -8.61 28.17
N PHE A 286 -11.15 -9.36 27.63
CA PHE A 286 -11.27 -9.64 26.22
C PHE A 286 -12.69 -9.50 25.67
N PRO A 287 -12.85 -9.23 24.36
CA PRO A 287 -14.12 -9.43 23.68
C PRO A 287 -14.58 -10.91 23.82
N ALA A 288 -15.88 -11.12 23.99
CA ALA A 288 -16.46 -12.44 24.25
C ALA A 288 -15.98 -13.52 23.24
N LYS A 289 -15.83 -13.15 21.95
CA LYS A 289 -15.38 -14.07 20.90
C LYS A 289 -13.92 -14.52 21.07
N LEU A 290 -13.07 -13.74 21.71
CA LEU A 290 -11.65 -14.07 21.94
C LEU A 290 -11.46 -14.98 23.16
N ILE A 291 -12.38 -14.96 24.14
CA ILE A 291 -12.23 -15.67 25.41
C ILE A 291 -12.00 -17.18 25.22
N PRO A 292 -12.79 -17.93 24.41
CA PRO A 292 -12.57 -19.37 24.23
C PRO A 292 -11.17 -19.68 23.69
N VAL A 293 -10.69 -18.90 22.73
CA VAL A 293 -9.36 -19.07 22.13
C VAL A 293 -8.25 -18.81 23.15
N MET A 294 -8.38 -17.75 23.97
CA MET A 294 -7.40 -17.44 25.00
C MET A 294 -7.35 -18.50 26.10
N ILE A 295 -8.49 -19.14 26.41
CA ILE A 295 -8.54 -20.25 27.37
C ILE A 295 -7.81 -21.46 26.77
N GLU A 296 -8.12 -21.84 25.54
CA GLU A 296 -7.47 -22.98 24.85
C GLU A 296 -5.94 -22.78 24.80
N LEU A 297 -5.49 -21.60 24.42
CA LEU A 297 -4.05 -21.31 24.29
C LEU A 297 -3.32 -21.09 25.62
N SER A 298 -4.05 -20.94 26.73
CA SER A 298 -3.45 -20.70 28.05
C SER A 298 -3.00 -21.96 28.76
N ASP A 299 -3.42 -23.14 28.29
CA ASP A 299 -3.25 -24.42 28.96
C ASP A 299 -3.86 -24.47 30.39
N ILE A 300 -4.70 -23.50 30.76
CA ILE A 300 -5.43 -23.46 32.04
C ILE A 300 -6.81 -24.10 31.82
N SER A 301 -7.17 -25.10 32.67
CA SER A 301 -8.48 -25.75 32.58
C SER A 301 -9.61 -24.71 32.70
N PRO A 302 -10.58 -24.70 31.76
CA PRO A 302 -11.73 -23.79 31.79
C PRO A 302 -12.53 -23.83 33.10
N GLU A 303 -12.61 -25.02 33.74
CA GLU A 303 -13.33 -25.28 34.98
C GLU A 303 -12.55 -24.98 36.24
N LYS A 304 -11.25 -24.74 36.14
CA LYS A 304 -10.36 -24.40 37.26
C LYS A 304 -10.87 -23.13 37.94
N LYS A 305 -10.96 -23.15 39.25
CA LYS A 305 -11.32 -21.94 40.00
C LYS A 305 -10.17 -20.93 39.91
N VAL A 306 -10.50 -19.66 39.82
CA VAL A 306 -9.51 -18.59 39.64
C VAL A 306 -8.53 -18.52 40.80
N ASN A 307 -8.98 -18.80 42.06
CA ASN A 307 -8.11 -18.85 43.22
C ASN A 307 -7.15 -20.05 43.27
N GLU A 308 -7.31 -21.00 42.39
CA GLU A 308 -6.42 -22.19 42.25
C GLU A 308 -5.38 -21.99 41.16
N ILE A 309 -5.44 -20.87 40.40
CA ILE A 309 -4.47 -20.52 39.34
C ILE A 309 -3.13 -20.17 40.01
N SER A 310 -2.09 -20.94 39.67
CA SER A 310 -0.76 -20.71 40.21
C SER A 310 -0.14 -19.40 39.69
N ARG A 311 0.92 -18.96 40.35
CA ARG A 311 1.70 -17.80 39.91
C ARG A 311 2.33 -18.02 38.53
N GLU A 312 2.78 -19.24 38.26
CA GLU A 312 3.39 -19.67 37.00
C GLU A 312 2.37 -19.60 35.86
N GLU A 313 1.18 -20.20 36.04
CA GLU A 313 0.07 -20.14 35.08
C GLU A 313 -0.35 -18.71 34.78
N ARG A 314 -0.52 -17.87 35.83
CA ARG A 314 -0.86 -16.47 35.65
C ARG A 314 0.21 -15.70 34.86
N LYS A 315 1.49 -15.93 35.13
CA LYS A 315 2.58 -15.31 34.37
C LYS A 315 2.62 -15.79 32.92
N ALA A 316 2.44 -17.08 32.67
CA ALA A 316 2.37 -17.64 31.33
C ALA A 316 1.19 -17.03 30.56
N PHE A 317 0.03 -16.90 31.19
CA PHE A 317 -1.14 -16.24 30.63
C PHE A 317 -0.89 -14.77 30.33
N GLY A 318 -0.21 -14.05 31.24
CA GLY A 318 0.23 -12.66 31.00
C GLY A 318 1.17 -12.55 29.80
N SER A 319 2.10 -13.46 29.64
CA SER A 319 3.00 -13.52 28.46
C SER A 319 2.23 -13.80 27.19
N LEU A 320 1.23 -14.72 27.21
CA LEU A 320 0.38 -14.98 26.07
C LEU A 320 -0.43 -13.74 25.64
N ILE A 321 -0.92 -12.94 26.59
CA ILE A 321 -1.62 -11.68 26.31
C ILE A 321 -0.68 -10.65 25.62
N LYS A 322 0.59 -10.63 26.02
CA LYS A 322 1.59 -9.70 25.47
C LYS A 322 2.19 -10.18 24.16
N GLU A 323 2.24 -11.46 23.91
CA GLU A 323 2.88 -12.06 22.74
C GLU A 323 2.05 -13.25 22.21
N LEU A 324 0.80 -12.99 21.79
CA LEU A 324 -0.03 -14.01 21.16
C LEU A 324 0.56 -14.38 19.79
N PRO A 325 1.08 -15.63 19.62
CA PRO A 325 1.86 -15.98 18.44
C PRO A 325 0.97 -16.44 17.28
N MET A 326 1.30 -15.98 16.08
CA MET A 326 0.72 -16.43 14.81
C MET A 326 1.84 -16.72 13.82
N THR A 327 1.66 -17.70 12.94
CA THR A 327 2.62 -18.02 11.88
C THR A 327 2.08 -17.57 10.52
N VAL A 328 2.79 -16.67 9.86
CA VAL A 328 2.42 -16.18 8.53
C VAL A 328 2.69 -17.27 7.50
N ALA A 329 1.64 -17.73 6.82
CA ALA A 329 1.72 -18.70 5.73
C ALA A 329 2.03 -18.02 4.39
N GLY A 330 1.51 -16.82 4.18
CA GLY A 330 1.68 -16.05 2.94
C GLY A 330 0.84 -14.77 2.93
N THR A 331 0.77 -14.17 1.76
CA THR A 331 -0.13 -13.04 1.46
C THR A 331 -1.27 -13.51 0.58
N ARG A 332 -2.38 -12.78 0.61
CA ARG A 332 -3.41 -12.90 -0.42
C ARG A 332 -2.88 -12.37 -1.76
N SER A 333 -3.62 -12.64 -2.84
CA SER A 333 -3.21 -12.32 -4.21
C SER A 333 -3.39 -10.83 -4.57
N PHE A 334 -2.95 -10.45 -5.77
CA PHE A 334 -3.18 -9.10 -6.34
C PHE A 334 -4.65 -8.69 -6.41
N ALA A 335 -5.58 -9.64 -6.45
CA ALA A 335 -7.02 -9.35 -6.43
C ALA A 335 -7.49 -8.68 -5.13
N GLU A 336 -6.77 -8.91 -4.02
CA GLU A 336 -7.06 -8.34 -2.71
C GLU A 336 -6.04 -7.29 -2.26
N ALA A 337 -4.97 -7.10 -3.03
CA ALA A 337 -3.92 -6.11 -2.74
C ALA A 337 -4.39 -4.69 -3.05
N ILE A 338 -4.08 -3.74 -2.17
CA ILE A 338 -4.37 -2.32 -2.42
C ILE A 338 -3.37 -1.72 -3.41
N ILE A 339 -2.11 -2.10 -3.31
CA ILE A 339 -1.03 -1.61 -4.17
C ILE A 339 -0.15 -2.75 -4.68
N THR A 340 0.68 -2.42 -5.67
CA THR A 340 1.76 -3.24 -6.17
C THR A 340 3.09 -2.74 -5.60
N GLN A 341 3.87 -3.63 -4.99
CA GLN A 341 5.27 -3.39 -4.66
C GLN A 341 6.15 -3.93 -5.79
N GLY A 342 7.25 -3.23 -6.09
CA GLY A 342 8.04 -3.46 -7.29
C GLY A 342 7.50 -2.68 -8.48
N GLY A 343 8.22 -2.71 -9.59
CA GLY A 343 7.87 -1.96 -10.81
C GLY A 343 9.11 -1.49 -11.57
N ILE A 344 8.98 -0.41 -12.31
CA ILE A 344 10.09 0.15 -13.09
C ILE A 344 11.17 0.65 -12.15
N SER A 345 12.38 0.14 -12.33
CA SER A 345 13.53 0.50 -11.50
C SER A 345 13.79 2.00 -11.53
N VAL A 346 13.73 2.65 -10.38
CA VAL A 346 14.03 4.09 -10.25
C VAL A 346 15.46 4.46 -10.65
N LYS A 347 16.36 3.48 -10.79
CA LYS A 347 17.73 3.70 -11.29
C LYS A 347 17.75 4.12 -12.76
N ASP A 348 16.76 3.68 -13.53
CA ASP A 348 16.61 4.00 -14.96
C ASP A 348 15.86 5.32 -15.18
N ILE A 349 15.42 6.00 -14.12
CA ILE A 349 14.62 7.22 -14.14
C ILE A 349 15.40 8.37 -13.47
N ASN A 350 15.28 9.57 -14.03
CA ASN A 350 15.82 10.78 -13.43
C ASN A 350 14.93 11.27 -12.28
N PRO A 351 15.40 11.32 -11.03
CA PRO A 351 14.57 11.70 -9.88
C PRO A 351 14.12 13.17 -9.89
N SER A 352 14.78 14.02 -10.67
CA SER A 352 14.48 15.47 -10.74
C SER A 352 13.48 15.83 -11.84
N THR A 353 13.21 14.91 -12.79
CA THR A 353 12.32 15.16 -13.93
C THR A 353 11.34 14.04 -14.21
N MET A 354 11.50 12.87 -13.59
CA MET A 354 10.78 11.63 -13.92
C MET A 354 11.06 11.11 -15.33
N GLU A 355 11.99 11.69 -16.11
CA GLU A 355 12.37 11.25 -17.44
C GLU A 355 13.20 9.97 -17.39
N SER A 356 12.99 9.12 -18.39
CA SER A 356 13.79 7.93 -18.64
C SER A 356 15.25 8.32 -18.97
N LYS A 357 16.20 7.60 -18.37
CA LYS A 357 17.63 7.67 -18.75
C LYS A 357 17.96 6.84 -19.99
N ARG A 358 16.99 6.05 -20.50
CA ARG A 358 17.18 5.13 -21.62
C ARG A 358 16.56 5.63 -22.92
N VAL A 359 15.40 6.28 -22.80
CA VAL A 359 14.65 6.80 -23.95
C VAL A 359 14.33 8.26 -23.64
N ARG A 360 14.85 9.17 -24.45
CA ARG A 360 14.59 10.62 -24.32
C ARG A 360 13.10 10.91 -24.58
N HIS A 361 12.56 11.91 -23.88
CA HIS A 361 11.15 12.33 -24.00
C HIS A 361 10.11 11.27 -23.55
N LEU A 362 10.55 10.26 -22.79
CA LEU A 362 9.69 9.27 -22.17
C LEU A 362 9.78 9.40 -20.64
N TYR A 363 8.65 9.58 -19.98
CA TYR A 363 8.54 9.80 -18.52
C TYR A 363 7.68 8.74 -17.88
N PHE A 364 7.90 8.46 -16.61
CA PHE A 364 7.12 7.50 -15.83
C PHE A 364 6.72 8.11 -14.47
N ALA A 365 5.44 7.95 -14.07
CA ALA A 365 4.96 8.49 -12.81
C ALA A 365 3.91 7.59 -12.15
N GLY A 366 3.82 7.68 -10.81
CA GLY A 366 2.88 6.92 -9.99
C GLY A 366 3.32 5.49 -9.73
N GLU A 367 2.34 4.62 -9.46
CA GLU A 367 2.52 3.24 -9.00
C GLU A 367 3.22 2.31 -10.02
N VAL A 368 3.41 2.75 -11.26
CA VAL A 368 4.20 2.01 -12.25
C VAL A 368 5.70 1.97 -11.88
N LEU A 369 6.17 2.92 -11.09
CA LEU A 369 7.53 2.95 -10.56
C LEU A 369 7.71 1.98 -9.39
N ASP A 370 8.93 1.52 -9.15
CA ASP A 370 9.30 0.73 -7.97
C ASP A 370 9.31 1.61 -6.70
N LEU A 371 8.11 2.07 -6.31
CA LEU A 371 7.83 2.95 -5.19
C LEU A 371 6.58 2.45 -4.47
N ASP A 372 6.64 2.28 -3.17
CA ASP A 372 5.51 1.92 -2.34
C ASP A 372 5.59 2.53 -0.94
N ALA A 373 4.45 2.74 -0.34
CA ALA A 373 4.31 3.33 1.00
C ALA A 373 3.25 2.60 1.83
N MET A 374 3.22 2.90 3.13
CA MET A 374 2.21 2.38 4.05
C MET A 374 0.79 2.88 3.72
N THR A 375 -0.20 2.35 4.45
CA THR A 375 -1.59 2.85 4.42
C THR A 375 -1.66 4.27 4.97
N GLY A 376 -2.67 5.06 4.53
CA GLY A 376 -2.89 6.42 5.09
C GLY A 376 -2.71 7.56 4.08
N GLY A 377 -2.85 7.32 2.77
CA GLY A 377 -2.79 8.36 1.74
C GLY A 377 -1.42 8.56 1.10
N PHE A 378 -0.37 7.95 1.64
CA PHE A 378 1.01 8.11 1.18
C PHE A 378 1.22 7.65 -0.28
N ASN A 379 0.60 6.56 -0.71
CA ASN A 379 0.70 6.08 -2.11
C ASN A 379 0.03 7.02 -3.10
N LEU A 380 -1.05 7.70 -2.70
CA LEU A 380 -1.65 8.74 -3.52
C LEU A 380 -0.76 9.99 -3.56
N GLN A 381 -0.09 10.35 -2.46
CA GLN A 381 0.88 11.44 -2.47
C GLN A 381 2.04 11.15 -3.44
N ILE A 382 2.56 9.92 -3.47
CA ILE A 382 3.56 9.51 -4.48
C ILE A 382 3.00 9.73 -5.90
N ALA A 383 1.76 9.33 -6.16
CA ALA A 383 1.15 9.48 -7.47
C ALA A 383 0.97 10.94 -7.88
N TRP A 384 0.51 11.80 -6.95
CA TRP A 384 0.36 13.23 -7.19
C TRP A 384 1.70 13.91 -7.47
N SER A 385 2.67 13.72 -6.59
CA SER A 385 3.95 14.41 -6.66
C SER A 385 4.79 13.99 -7.87
N THR A 386 4.85 12.68 -8.16
CA THR A 386 5.58 12.19 -9.33
C THR A 386 4.88 12.56 -10.64
N GLY A 387 3.54 12.54 -10.66
CA GLY A 387 2.76 12.99 -11.82
C GLY A 387 2.96 14.47 -12.09
N HIS A 388 2.87 15.31 -11.05
CA HIS A 388 3.14 16.74 -11.17
C HIS A 388 4.54 17.01 -11.69
N LEU A 389 5.57 16.41 -11.06
CA LEU A 389 6.96 16.60 -11.46
C LEU A 389 7.20 16.19 -12.92
N ALA A 390 6.64 15.04 -13.35
CA ALA A 390 6.77 14.60 -14.75
C ALA A 390 6.17 15.61 -15.72
N GLY A 391 4.96 16.11 -15.45
CA GLY A 391 4.29 17.10 -16.29
C GLY A 391 5.00 18.45 -16.31
N ASP A 392 5.47 18.91 -15.14
CA ASP A 392 6.19 20.19 -15.00
C ASP A 392 7.58 20.17 -15.65
N SER A 393 8.17 19.00 -15.84
CA SER A 393 9.49 18.80 -16.41
C SER A 393 9.54 18.74 -17.95
N ILE A 394 8.38 18.69 -18.62
CA ILE A 394 8.30 18.76 -20.09
C ILE A 394 8.85 20.11 -20.57
N GLN A 395 9.70 20.08 -21.64
CA GLN A 395 10.38 21.26 -22.20
C GLN A 395 9.73 21.78 -23.48
#